data_5c8517a5cae05d2ea981bb7e30dbef6a
#
_entry.id   5c8517a5cae05d2ea981bb7e30dbef6a
#
_cell.length_a   1.000
_cell.length_b   1.000
_cell.length_c   1.000
_cell.angle_alpha   90.00
_cell.angle_beta   90.00
_cell.angle_gamma   90.00
#
_symmetry.space_group_name_H-M   'P 1'
#
loop_
_entity.id
_entity.type
_entity.pdbx_description
1 polymer ?
#
loop_
_entity_poly.entity_id
_entity_poly.type
_entity_poly.pdbx_seq_one_letter_code
_entity_poly.pdbx_strand_id
1 'polypeptide(L)'
;MSKNPFQIYSDKPTTVDGIYSQAEVGLANRNSGNLLETLALGITPTGCHYLLNHFDVPLLDPKAHRLEFSGSFETPFEASMAEIMTLPAATMPVTMECAGNGRAGVSPRSHSMPWMYEAVGTSE
;
A
#
# COMPACT_ATOMS: atom_id res chain seq x y z
N MET A 1 3.39 -21.74 17.77
CA MET A 1 3.23 -20.57 16.89
C MET A 1 4.58 -19.89 16.79
N SER A 2 5.25 -19.99 15.64
CA SER A 2 6.53 -19.31 15.39
C SER A 2 6.26 -17.81 15.34
N LYS A 3 6.88 -17.04 16.22
CA LYS A 3 6.82 -15.58 16.15
C LYS A 3 7.57 -15.15 14.90
N ASN A 4 6.91 -14.42 14.02
CA ASN A 4 7.56 -13.82 12.86
C ASN A 4 8.68 -12.91 13.35
N PRO A 5 9.97 -13.17 13.01
CA PRO A 5 11.10 -12.37 13.52
C PRO A 5 11.09 -10.92 13.02
N PHE A 6 10.24 -10.60 12.03
CA PHE A 6 10.06 -9.24 11.51
C PHE A 6 8.87 -8.50 12.11
N GLN A 7 8.13 -9.12 13.03
CA GLN A 7 7.01 -8.48 13.71
C GLN A 7 7.54 -7.62 14.86
N ILE A 8 7.93 -6.41 14.54
CA ILE A 8 8.37 -5.39 15.52
C ILE A 8 7.15 -4.67 16.07
N TYR A 9 6.23 -5.40 16.69
CA TYR A 9 5.19 -4.78 17.47
C TYR A 9 5.56 -4.87 18.94
N SER A 10 5.93 -3.73 19.50
CA SER A 10 5.94 -3.57 20.94
C SER A 10 4.50 -3.38 21.40
N ASP A 11 4.05 -4.19 22.36
CA ASP A 11 2.74 -4.04 23.01
C ASP A 11 2.60 -2.72 23.80
N LYS A 12 3.64 -1.93 23.84
CA LYS A 12 3.66 -0.61 24.48
C LYS A 12 4.02 0.45 23.45
N PRO A 13 3.13 1.44 23.22
CA PRO A 13 3.47 2.59 22.42
C PRO A 13 4.60 3.37 23.12
N THR A 14 5.81 3.22 22.61
CA THR A 14 6.94 4.08 22.97
C THR A 14 6.99 5.21 21.96
N THR A 15 7.03 6.43 22.46
CA THR A 15 7.27 7.61 21.64
C THR A 15 8.76 7.80 21.46
N VAL A 16 9.20 7.98 20.22
CA VAL A 16 10.55 8.45 19.91
C VAL A 16 10.47 9.98 19.99
N ASP A 17 11.17 10.55 20.94
CA ASP A 17 11.19 12.01 21.20
C ASP A 17 9.81 12.68 21.37
N GLY A 18 8.80 11.91 21.75
CA GLY A 18 7.45 12.40 21.98
C GLY A 18 6.64 12.76 20.74
N ILE A 19 7.19 12.58 19.51
CA ILE A 19 6.55 12.96 18.25
C ILE A 19 5.96 11.74 17.54
N TYR A 20 6.71 10.63 17.44
CA TYR A 20 6.29 9.41 16.75
C TYR A 20 6.22 8.24 17.71
N SER A 21 5.22 7.39 17.53
CA SER A 21 5.16 6.09 18.21
C SER A 21 6.13 5.09 17.57
N GLN A 22 6.53 4.08 18.32
CA GLN A 22 7.38 3.00 17.78
C GLN A 22 6.67 2.26 16.64
N ALA A 23 5.33 2.14 16.68
CA ALA A 23 4.55 1.57 15.60
C ALA A 23 4.66 2.41 14.32
N GLU A 24 4.62 3.73 14.41
CA GLU A 24 4.82 4.63 13.26
C GLU A 24 6.23 4.51 12.69
N VAL A 25 7.25 4.40 13.53
CA VAL A 25 8.63 4.16 13.09
C VAL A 25 8.76 2.82 12.38
N GLY A 26 8.13 1.77 12.91
CA GLY A 26 8.09 0.45 12.26
C GLY A 26 7.39 0.48 10.90
N LEU A 27 6.30 1.21 10.76
CA LEU A 27 5.59 1.42 9.50
C LEU A 27 6.46 2.20 8.50
N ALA A 28 7.14 3.25 8.94
CA ALA A 28 8.02 4.06 8.10
C ALA A 28 9.17 3.26 7.50
N ASN A 29 9.73 2.30 8.25
CA ASN A 29 10.80 1.43 7.76
C ASN A 29 10.34 0.42 6.69
N ARG A 30 9.04 0.19 6.54
CA ARG A 30 8.44 -0.77 5.60
C ARG A 30 7.76 -0.10 4.41
N ASN A 31 7.66 1.21 4.44
CA ASN A 31 6.94 2.00 3.46
C ASN A 31 7.87 3.07 2.87
N SER A 32 7.58 3.46 1.65
CA SER A 32 8.32 4.52 0.95
C SER A 32 7.36 5.44 0.22
N GLY A 33 7.64 6.72 0.24
CA GLY A 33 6.93 7.73 -0.55
C GLY A 33 7.47 7.81 -1.98
N ASN A 34 6.65 8.35 -2.87
CA ASN A 34 7.10 8.77 -4.19
C ASN A 34 8.05 9.98 -4.05
N LEU A 35 9.08 10.03 -4.86
CA LEU A 35 9.89 11.25 -5.00
C LEU A 35 9.03 12.32 -5.69
N LEU A 36 8.77 13.44 -5.03
CA LEU A 36 7.86 14.47 -5.54
C LEU A 36 8.31 15.04 -6.91
N GLU A 37 9.61 15.06 -7.16
CA GLU A 37 10.19 15.49 -8.44
C GLU A 37 9.73 14.62 -9.62
N THR A 38 9.39 13.35 -9.37
CA THR A 38 8.93 12.42 -10.42
C THR A 38 7.51 12.69 -10.87
N LEU A 39 6.73 13.46 -10.12
CA LEU A 39 5.37 13.86 -10.52
C LEU A 39 5.36 14.66 -11.83
N ALA A 40 6.44 15.35 -12.14
CA ALA A 40 6.59 16.08 -13.40
C ALA A 40 6.71 15.18 -14.64
N LEU A 41 6.95 13.88 -14.46
CA LEU A 41 7.14 12.95 -15.56
C LEU A 41 5.83 12.42 -16.17
N GLY A 42 4.70 12.68 -15.53
CA GLY A 42 3.39 12.17 -15.93
C GLY A 42 3.16 10.72 -15.53
N ILE A 43 4.05 9.81 -15.92
CA ILE A 43 4.08 8.40 -15.43
C ILE A 43 5.19 8.27 -14.40
N THR A 44 4.85 7.74 -13.24
CA THR A 44 5.82 7.51 -12.17
C THR A 44 6.76 6.36 -12.55
N PRO A 45 8.07 6.56 -12.56
CA PRO A 45 9.01 5.48 -12.85
C PRO A 45 8.87 4.32 -11.87
N THR A 46 9.00 3.10 -12.36
CA THR A 46 9.03 1.89 -11.53
C THR A 46 10.13 2.03 -10.46
N GLY A 47 9.81 1.75 -9.22
CA GLY A 47 10.71 1.93 -8.07
C GLY A 47 10.64 3.32 -7.43
N CYS A 48 10.01 4.30 -8.07
CA CYS A 48 9.70 5.61 -7.46
C CYS A 48 8.27 5.69 -6.94
N HIS A 49 7.39 4.76 -7.33
CA HIS A 49 6.02 4.71 -6.85
C HIS A 49 5.99 4.49 -5.33
N TYR A 50 5.05 5.14 -4.64
CA TYR A 50 4.91 4.92 -3.21
C TYR A 50 4.55 3.47 -2.89
N LEU A 51 5.01 2.99 -1.75
CA LEU A 51 4.72 1.67 -1.22
C LEU A 51 4.12 1.79 0.17
N LEU A 52 2.97 1.18 0.38
CA LEU A 52 2.30 1.12 1.68
C LEU A 52 1.96 -0.31 2.04
N ASN A 53 2.55 -0.80 3.13
CA ASN A 53 2.23 -2.08 3.73
C ASN A 53 1.86 -1.88 5.21
N HIS A 54 0.66 -2.28 5.60
CA HIS A 54 0.26 -2.33 7.00
C HIS A 54 0.71 -3.62 7.69
N PHE A 55 0.71 -4.71 6.94
CA PHE A 55 1.05 -6.06 7.40
C PHE A 55 2.12 -6.67 6.49
N ASP A 56 2.44 -7.94 6.72
CA ASP A 56 3.35 -8.65 5.84
C ASP A 56 2.75 -8.86 4.45
N VAL A 57 3.60 -8.84 3.43
CA VAL A 57 3.20 -9.19 2.07
C VAL A 57 2.93 -10.69 2.01
N PRO A 58 1.72 -11.13 1.65
CA PRO A 58 1.41 -12.54 1.59
C PRO A 58 2.19 -13.23 0.46
N LEU A 59 2.73 -14.40 0.75
CA LEU A 59 3.31 -15.27 -0.28
C LEU A 59 2.19 -16.06 -0.94
N LEU A 60 1.80 -15.65 -2.14
CA LEU A 60 0.76 -16.29 -2.91
C LEU A 60 1.37 -17.10 -4.06
N ASP A 61 0.86 -18.32 -4.29
CA ASP A 61 1.13 -19.06 -5.52
C ASP A 61 0.19 -18.54 -6.60
N PRO A 62 0.68 -17.86 -7.65
CA PRO A 62 -0.17 -17.31 -8.70
C PRO A 62 -0.94 -18.36 -9.50
N LYS A 63 -0.51 -19.63 -9.48
CA LYS A 63 -1.22 -20.74 -10.14
C LYS A 63 -2.40 -21.22 -9.31
N ALA A 64 -2.30 -21.15 -7.98
CA ALA A 64 -3.34 -21.58 -7.06
C ALA A 64 -4.27 -20.46 -6.64
N HIS A 65 -3.81 -19.20 -6.76
CA HIS A 65 -4.58 -18.03 -6.32
C HIS A 65 -5.84 -17.81 -7.15
N ARG A 66 -6.95 -17.52 -6.45
CA ARG A 66 -8.24 -17.18 -7.04
C ARG A 66 -8.67 -15.80 -6.54
N LEU A 67 -9.23 -15.00 -7.43
CA LEU A 67 -9.89 -13.76 -7.09
C LEU A 67 -11.40 -13.99 -7.07
N GLU A 68 -12.03 -13.63 -5.96
CA GLU A 68 -13.48 -13.66 -5.82
C GLU A 68 -14.07 -12.33 -6.28
N PHE A 69 -15.10 -12.41 -7.12
CA PHE A 69 -15.92 -11.29 -7.58
C PHE A 69 -17.33 -11.45 -7.02
N SER A 70 -17.70 -10.58 -6.08
CA SER A 70 -18.96 -10.65 -5.37
C SER A 70 -19.57 -9.23 -5.20
N GLY A 71 -20.65 -9.13 -4.44
CA GLY A 71 -21.36 -7.87 -4.18
C GLY A 71 -22.33 -7.49 -5.27
N SER A 72 -22.04 -6.46 -6.07
CA SER A 72 -22.97 -5.94 -7.10
C SER A 72 -23.01 -6.77 -8.40
N PHE A 73 -22.37 -7.91 -8.46
CA PHE A 73 -22.48 -8.84 -9.59
C PHE A 73 -23.78 -9.64 -9.49
N GLU A 74 -24.48 -9.84 -10.60
CA GLU A 74 -25.70 -10.68 -10.65
C GLU A 74 -25.40 -12.12 -10.22
N THR A 75 -24.25 -12.62 -10.63
CA THR A 75 -23.76 -13.96 -10.25
C THR A 75 -22.33 -13.83 -9.75
N PRO A 76 -22.06 -14.05 -8.47
CA PRO A 76 -20.69 -14.11 -7.95
C PRO A 76 -19.88 -15.22 -8.65
N PHE A 77 -18.61 -14.97 -8.88
CA PHE A 77 -17.71 -15.93 -9.52
C PHE A 77 -16.29 -15.78 -8.99
N GLU A 78 -15.47 -16.76 -9.24
CA GLU A 78 -14.02 -16.73 -8.98
C GLU A 78 -13.27 -16.85 -10.31
N ALA A 79 -12.14 -16.17 -10.39
CA ALA A 79 -11.24 -16.27 -11.54
C ALA A 79 -9.79 -16.50 -11.09
N SER A 80 -9.09 -17.36 -11.83
CA SER A 80 -7.65 -17.54 -11.72
C SER A 80 -6.91 -16.38 -12.38
N MET A 81 -5.65 -16.17 -12.02
CA MET A 81 -4.79 -15.22 -12.72
C MET A 81 -4.67 -15.53 -14.21
N ALA A 82 -4.61 -16.81 -14.57
CA ALA A 82 -4.56 -17.23 -15.98
C ALA A 82 -5.82 -16.81 -16.76
N GLU A 83 -7.01 -16.98 -16.19
CA GLU A 83 -8.27 -16.55 -16.79
C GLU A 83 -8.32 -15.02 -16.96
N ILE A 84 -7.94 -14.26 -15.93
CA ILE A 84 -7.89 -12.80 -16.00
C ILE A 84 -6.96 -12.32 -17.11
N MET A 85 -5.79 -12.94 -17.27
CA MET A 85 -4.82 -12.60 -18.31
C MET A 85 -5.32 -12.89 -19.75
N THR A 86 -6.41 -13.63 -19.93
CA THR A 86 -7.04 -13.84 -21.24
C THR A 86 -8.06 -12.77 -21.62
N LEU A 87 -8.46 -11.93 -20.68
CA LEU A 87 -9.43 -10.87 -20.94
C LEU A 87 -8.83 -9.80 -21.86
N PRO A 88 -9.67 -9.10 -22.64
CA PRO A 88 -9.21 -7.95 -23.41
C PRO A 88 -8.56 -6.91 -22.50
N ALA A 89 -7.33 -6.54 -22.80
CA ALA A 89 -6.58 -5.55 -22.06
C ALA A 89 -6.77 -4.14 -22.66
N ALA A 90 -6.83 -3.14 -21.79
CA ALA A 90 -6.72 -1.74 -22.18
C ALA A 90 -5.59 -1.11 -21.36
N THR A 91 -4.73 -0.36 -22.03
CA THR A 91 -3.65 0.38 -21.37
C THR A 91 -4.04 1.85 -21.27
N MET A 92 -3.96 2.40 -20.07
CA MET A 92 -4.25 3.81 -19.82
C MET A 92 -3.49 4.27 -18.56
N PRO A 93 -3.10 5.54 -18.48
CA PRO A 93 -2.56 6.12 -17.25
C PRO A 93 -3.62 6.10 -16.13
N VAL A 94 -3.25 5.57 -14.98
CA VAL A 94 -4.09 5.53 -13.78
C VAL A 94 -3.34 6.13 -12.61
N THR A 95 -3.87 7.20 -12.05
CA THR A 95 -3.33 7.79 -10.82
C THR A 95 -3.96 7.13 -9.61
N MET A 96 -3.12 6.63 -8.73
CA MET A 96 -3.52 6.06 -7.45
C MET A 96 -2.96 6.91 -6.32
N GLU A 97 -3.83 7.29 -5.40
CA GLU A 97 -3.50 8.05 -4.20
C GLU A 97 -3.92 7.28 -2.95
N CYS A 98 -3.05 7.21 -1.97
CA CYS A 98 -3.43 6.69 -0.66
C CYS A 98 -4.46 7.61 0.00
N ALA A 99 -5.55 7.05 0.53
CA ALA A 99 -6.56 7.82 1.27
C ALA A 99 -5.99 8.58 2.48
N GLY A 100 -4.80 8.21 2.94
CA GLY A 100 -4.06 8.87 3.99
C GLY A 100 -3.04 9.90 3.52
N ASN A 101 -2.95 10.19 2.23
CA ASN A 101 -2.04 11.22 1.74
C ASN A 101 -2.40 12.57 2.39
N GLY A 102 -1.40 13.33 2.87
CA GLY A 102 -1.61 14.55 3.65
C GLY A 102 -1.99 14.35 5.13
N ARG A 103 -2.06 13.11 5.62
CA ARG A 103 -2.47 12.81 7.01
C ARG A 103 -1.62 13.50 8.06
N ALA A 104 -0.34 13.73 7.80
CA ALA A 104 0.55 14.40 8.73
C ALA A 104 0.11 15.84 9.06
N GLY A 105 -0.68 16.47 8.19
CA GLY A 105 -1.25 17.81 8.41
C GLY A 105 -2.57 17.84 9.20
N VAL A 106 -3.14 16.66 9.55
CA VAL A 106 -4.41 16.58 10.29
C VAL A 106 -4.17 16.73 11.79
N SER A 107 -5.05 17.46 12.46
CA SER A 107 -4.99 17.63 13.91
C SER A 107 -6.36 17.34 14.57
N PRO A 108 -6.45 16.52 15.62
CA PRO A 108 -5.35 15.73 16.19
C PRO A 108 -4.88 14.64 15.21
N ARG A 109 -3.58 14.37 15.20
CA ARG A 109 -3.00 13.36 14.32
C ARG A 109 -3.29 11.95 14.83
N SER A 110 -3.79 11.07 13.98
CA SER A 110 -3.96 9.65 14.31
C SER A 110 -2.63 8.90 14.20
N HIS A 111 -2.48 7.85 15.03
CA HIS A 111 -1.34 6.94 14.95
C HIS A 111 -1.44 6.07 13.69
N SER A 112 -0.75 6.48 12.64
CA SER A 112 -0.71 5.77 11.36
C SER A 112 0.48 6.31 10.55
N MET A 113 0.70 5.76 9.32
CA MET A 113 1.74 6.27 8.44
C MET A 113 1.54 7.78 8.18
N PRO A 114 2.50 8.65 8.60
CA PRO A 114 2.34 10.10 8.56
C PRO A 114 2.70 10.68 7.19
N TRP A 115 1.96 10.28 6.15
CA TRP A 115 2.14 10.82 4.80
C TRP A 115 2.01 12.34 4.75
N MET A 116 2.95 13.01 4.05
CA MET A 116 2.80 14.41 3.65
C MET A 116 2.07 14.51 2.30
N TYR A 117 2.77 14.39 1.17
CA TYR A 117 2.21 14.48 -0.18
C TYR A 117 2.70 13.37 -1.10
N GLU A 118 3.55 12.49 -0.59
CA GLU A 118 4.31 11.51 -1.34
C GLU A 118 3.57 10.20 -1.61
N ALA A 119 2.35 10.05 -1.09
CA ALA A 119 1.58 8.81 -1.26
C ALA A 119 0.65 8.88 -2.48
N VAL A 120 1.19 9.27 -3.62
CA VAL A 120 0.51 9.34 -4.91
C VAL A 120 1.46 8.87 -6.01
N GLY A 121 0.92 8.26 -7.06
CA GLY A 121 1.68 7.87 -8.24
C GLY A 121 0.76 7.54 -9.41
N THR A 122 1.28 7.66 -10.62
CA THR A 122 0.56 7.34 -11.85
C THR A 122 1.26 6.19 -12.54
N SER A 123 0.54 5.13 -12.82
CA SER A 123 1.01 3.93 -13.53
C SER A 123 0.27 3.76 -14.86
N GLU A 124 0.90 3.05 -15.79
CA GLU A 124 0.31 2.67 -17.07
C GLU A 124 0.37 1.15 -17.27
#